data_0a5909c167c7b4bf73b06e5e2a08b0a7
#
_entry.id   0a5909c167c7b4bf73b06e5e2a08b0a7
#
_cell.length_a   1.000
_cell.length_b   1.000
_cell.length_c   1.000
_cell.angle_alpha   90.00
_cell.angle_beta   90.00
_cell.angle_gamma   90.00
#
_symmetry.space_group_name_H-M   'P 1'
#
loop_
_entity.id
_entity.type
_entity.pdbx_description
1 polymer ?
#
loop_
_entity_poly.entity_id
_entity_poly.type
_entity_poly.pdbx_seq_one_letter_code
_entity_poly.pdbx_strand_id
1 'polypeptide(L)'
;MKTRSRCSTLLLTLALASTLGAASVHAQESAPCPTGPVSMYQPNHTLTSPVQMSFTQFNKKTVTIYYSAPSKFCRKIFGTLVPFGEVWRTGANPSTTIVSEVPLKIGTLDVPAGTHTLYTLPSAPGKPWLLIVNNETGQWGTVYHQEQDLGRTPMTASTLPTSQERMSITWEKKGTELHIRWDNLDESVPVSAQ
;
A
#
# COMPACT_ATOMS: atom_id res chain seq x y z
N MET A 1 82.40 -26.67 -21.39
CA MET A 1 81.68 -26.54 -20.12
C MET A 1 80.64 -25.46 -20.26
N LYS A 2 79.37 -25.80 -20.36
CA LYS A 2 78.25 -24.86 -20.54
C LYS A 2 77.37 -24.96 -19.32
N THR A 3 77.41 -23.96 -18.51
CA THR A 3 76.50 -23.78 -17.32
C THR A 3 75.12 -23.26 -17.82
N ARG A 4 74.08 -24.02 -17.55
CA ARG A 4 72.70 -23.60 -17.82
C ARG A 4 72.15 -22.94 -16.56
N SER A 5 71.84 -21.65 -16.67
CA SER A 5 71.04 -20.90 -15.71
C SER A 5 69.57 -21.28 -15.79
N ARG A 6 68.99 -21.70 -14.68
CA ARG A 6 67.54 -21.93 -14.58
C ARG A 6 66.86 -20.65 -14.08
N CYS A 7 66.05 -20.07 -14.93
CA CYS A 7 65.17 -18.96 -14.55
C CYS A 7 63.90 -19.52 -13.88
N SER A 8 63.74 -19.27 -12.62
CA SER A 8 62.52 -19.64 -11.84
C SER A 8 61.50 -18.52 -12.03
N THR A 9 60.42 -18.80 -12.72
CA THR A 9 59.29 -17.88 -12.86
C THR A 9 58.37 -18.03 -11.66
N LEU A 10 58.35 -17.02 -10.82
CA LEU A 10 57.46 -16.94 -9.67
C LEU A 10 56.09 -16.47 -10.15
N LEU A 11 55.11 -17.36 -10.20
CA LEU A 11 53.70 -17.01 -10.48
C LEU A 11 53.07 -16.43 -9.22
N LEU A 12 52.85 -15.13 -9.22
CA LEU A 12 52.13 -14.43 -8.15
C LEU A 12 50.61 -14.52 -8.48
N THR A 13 49.90 -15.42 -7.81
CA THR A 13 48.43 -15.52 -7.89
C THR A 13 47.80 -14.45 -7.01
N LEU A 14 47.24 -13.43 -7.65
CA LEU A 14 46.46 -12.37 -7.00
C LEU A 14 45.06 -12.93 -6.71
N ALA A 15 44.77 -13.28 -5.45
CA ALA A 15 43.45 -13.66 -5.01
C ALA A 15 42.61 -12.37 -4.82
N LEU A 16 41.65 -12.14 -5.73
CA LEU A 16 40.65 -11.09 -5.59
C LEU A 16 39.60 -11.57 -4.56
N ALA A 17 39.69 -11.10 -3.33
CA ALA A 17 38.65 -11.29 -2.35
C ALA A 17 37.52 -10.29 -2.62
N SER A 18 36.45 -10.74 -3.27
CA SER A 18 35.21 -9.98 -3.41
C SER A 18 34.45 -10.01 -2.08
N THR A 19 34.57 -8.94 -1.29
CA THR A 19 33.72 -8.71 -0.13
C THR A 19 32.33 -8.31 -0.64
N LEU A 20 31.38 -9.25 -0.63
CA LEU A 20 29.96 -8.90 -0.70
C LEU A 20 29.60 -8.10 0.54
N GLY A 21 29.52 -6.79 0.41
CA GLY A 21 28.94 -5.91 1.40
C GLY A 21 27.45 -6.22 1.51
N ALA A 22 27.05 -6.95 2.56
CA ALA A 22 25.64 -7.03 2.93
C ALA A 22 25.17 -5.62 3.28
N ALA A 23 24.38 -5.00 2.40
CA ALA A 23 23.67 -3.78 2.73
C ALA A 23 22.68 -4.12 3.85
N SER A 24 23.01 -3.74 5.07
CA SER A 24 22.09 -3.79 6.21
C SER A 24 20.94 -2.82 5.91
N VAL A 25 19.80 -3.36 5.52
CA VAL A 25 18.54 -2.61 5.51
C VAL A 25 18.26 -2.28 6.98
N HIS A 26 18.67 -1.11 7.43
CA HIS A 26 18.25 -0.57 8.71
C HIS A 26 16.73 -0.35 8.59
N ALA A 27 15.97 -1.22 9.25
CA ALA A 27 14.59 -0.93 9.56
C ALA A 27 14.61 0.40 10.32
N GLN A 28 14.02 1.43 9.72
CA GLN A 28 13.94 2.75 10.33
C GLN A 28 12.98 2.61 11.51
N GLU A 29 13.56 2.43 12.70
CA GLU A 29 12.83 2.39 13.95
C GLU A 29 12.04 3.68 14.06
N SER A 30 10.72 3.58 14.08
CA SER A 30 9.85 4.75 14.18
C SER A 30 10.19 5.49 15.48
N ALA A 31 10.54 6.77 15.36
CA ALA A 31 10.81 7.61 16.52
C ALA A 31 9.67 7.46 17.55
N PRO A 32 9.99 7.35 18.86
CA PRO A 32 8.97 7.20 19.88
C PRO A 32 7.99 8.38 19.82
N CYS A 33 6.71 8.07 19.99
CA CYS A 33 5.66 9.08 19.97
C CYS A 33 5.91 10.10 21.08
N PRO A 34 5.85 11.42 20.80
CA PRO A 34 6.02 12.43 21.80
C PRO A 34 4.97 12.27 22.90
N THR A 35 5.39 12.26 24.17
CA THR A 35 4.53 12.23 25.33
C THR A 35 3.99 13.66 25.58
N GLY A 36 2.84 13.98 24.98
CA GLY A 36 2.19 15.28 25.12
C GLY A 36 1.05 15.44 24.14
N PRO A 37 0.21 16.49 24.28
CA PRO A 37 -0.81 16.75 23.28
C PRO A 37 -0.13 16.99 21.94
N VAL A 38 -0.37 16.12 20.97
CA VAL A 38 0.11 16.29 19.61
C VAL A 38 -0.58 17.54 19.07
N SER A 39 0.14 18.68 19.12
CA SER A 39 -0.33 19.88 18.44
C SER A 39 -0.39 19.54 16.95
N MET A 40 -1.59 19.44 16.41
CA MET A 40 -1.82 19.21 14.99
C MET A 40 -1.35 20.40 14.14
N TYR A 41 -0.79 21.42 14.77
CA TYR A 41 -0.30 22.62 14.14
C TYR A 41 1.22 22.76 14.41
N GLN A 42 2.01 22.05 13.63
CA GLN A 42 3.41 22.39 13.44
C GLN A 42 3.48 23.29 12.19
N PRO A 43 3.82 24.57 12.30
CA PRO A 43 3.76 25.51 11.17
C PRO A 43 4.68 25.15 9.99
N ASN A 44 5.55 24.16 10.15
CA ASN A 44 6.49 23.71 9.11
C ASN A 44 6.31 22.25 8.69
N HIS A 45 5.34 21.50 9.23
CA HIS A 45 4.95 20.19 8.75
C HIS A 45 3.63 20.31 8.00
N THR A 46 3.72 20.49 6.71
CA THR A 46 2.60 20.18 5.83
C THR A 46 2.26 18.72 6.08
N LEU A 47 1.14 18.46 6.76
CA LEU A 47 0.57 17.12 6.90
C LEU A 47 0.09 16.68 5.50
N THR A 48 1.03 16.51 4.60
CA THR A 48 0.73 16.11 3.24
C THR A 48 0.50 14.63 3.25
N SER A 49 -0.75 14.24 2.98
CA SER A 49 -1.03 12.90 2.51
C SER A 49 -0.65 12.87 1.03
N PRO A 50 0.56 12.43 0.66
CA PRO A 50 1.01 12.50 -0.73
C PRO A 50 0.13 11.62 -1.60
N VAL A 51 -0.09 12.08 -2.82
CA VAL A 51 -0.73 11.25 -3.84
C VAL A 51 0.20 10.11 -4.19
N GLN A 52 -0.34 8.91 -4.19
CA GLN A 52 0.33 7.67 -4.55
C GLN A 52 -0.42 7.00 -5.69
N MET A 53 0.29 6.14 -6.40
CA MET A 53 -0.25 5.30 -7.45
C MET A 53 0.21 3.87 -7.24
N SER A 54 -0.70 2.93 -7.40
CA SER A 54 -0.43 1.50 -7.38
C SER A 54 -1.09 0.86 -8.61
N PHE A 55 -0.40 -0.03 -9.30
CA PHE A 55 -0.95 -0.64 -10.51
C PHE A 55 -0.62 -2.13 -10.61
N THR A 56 -1.44 -2.83 -11.37
CA THR A 56 -1.23 -4.21 -11.82
C THR A 56 -1.62 -4.35 -13.29
N GLN A 57 -1.37 -5.51 -13.88
CA GLN A 57 -1.76 -5.82 -15.25
C GLN A 57 -2.42 -7.20 -15.36
N PHE A 58 -3.51 -7.24 -16.11
CA PHE A 58 -4.16 -8.47 -16.55
C PHE A 58 -4.11 -8.52 -18.09
N ASN A 59 -3.44 -9.52 -18.65
CA ASN A 59 -3.32 -9.68 -20.11
C ASN A 59 -2.85 -8.40 -20.83
N LYS A 60 -1.82 -7.74 -20.28
CA LYS A 60 -1.25 -6.46 -20.79
C LYS A 60 -2.19 -5.24 -20.68
N LYS A 61 -3.33 -5.38 -20.03
CA LYS A 61 -4.26 -4.31 -19.71
C LYS A 61 -4.00 -3.83 -18.29
N THR A 62 -3.98 -2.53 -18.10
CA THR A 62 -3.59 -1.92 -16.83
C THR A 62 -4.79 -1.66 -15.92
N VAL A 63 -4.59 -1.90 -14.64
CA VAL A 63 -5.49 -1.47 -13.56
C VAL A 63 -4.67 -0.59 -12.63
N THR A 64 -5.10 0.65 -12.44
CA THR A 64 -4.36 1.63 -11.63
C THR A 64 -5.25 2.15 -10.51
N ILE A 65 -4.69 2.31 -9.32
CA ILE A 65 -5.34 2.95 -8.17
C ILE A 65 -4.58 4.22 -7.82
N TYR A 66 -5.29 5.34 -7.75
CA TYR A 66 -4.80 6.62 -7.26
C TYR A 66 -5.39 6.91 -5.89
N TYR A 67 -4.54 7.26 -4.92
CA TYR A 67 -4.97 7.55 -3.55
C TYR A 67 -4.04 8.55 -2.88
N SER A 68 -4.53 9.23 -1.86
CA SER A 68 -3.67 10.03 -0.98
C SER A 68 -3.35 9.22 0.26
N ALA A 69 -2.06 9.06 0.56
CA ALA A 69 -1.54 8.20 1.61
C ALA A 69 -1.36 8.96 2.94
N PRO A 70 -2.30 8.88 3.90
CA PRO A 70 -2.13 9.52 5.20
C PRO A 70 -1.07 8.82 6.05
N SER A 71 -0.42 9.59 6.93
CA SER A 71 0.48 9.07 7.95
C SER A 71 -0.21 9.02 9.31
N LYS A 72 0.22 8.09 10.15
CA LYS A 72 -0.33 7.84 11.49
C LYS A 72 -0.03 9.00 12.45
N PHE A 73 1.19 9.49 12.46
CA PHE A 73 1.65 10.54 13.37
C PHE A 73 1.26 10.29 14.82
N CYS A 74 1.57 9.10 15.33
CA CYS A 74 1.25 8.67 16.70
C CYS A 74 -0.25 8.71 17.07
N ARG A 75 -1.14 8.90 16.10
CA ARG A 75 -2.60 8.90 16.36
C ARG A 75 -3.13 7.47 16.44
N LYS A 76 -4.15 7.27 17.25
CA LYS A 76 -4.98 6.07 17.14
C LYS A 76 -5.79 6.16 15.86
N ILE A 77 -5.63 5.20 14.97
CA ILE A 77 -6.25 5.24 13.64
C ILE A 77 -7.67 4.66 13.72
N PHE A 78 -7.78 3.35 13.87
CA PHE A 78 -9.05 2.65 13.76
C PHE A 78 -9.88 2.77 15.06
N GLY A 79 -11.16 3.07 14.90
CA GLY A 79 -12.09 3.38 15.97
C GLY A 79 -11.97 4.81 16.51
N THR A 80 -11.13 5.67 15.88
CA THR A 80 -10.97 7.08 16.25
C THR A 80 -10.88 7.96 15.00
N LEU A 81 -9.72 8.01 14.32
CA LEU A 81 -9.56 8.78 13.08
C LEU A 81 -10.37 8.17 11.92
N VAL A 82 -10.46 6.86 11.90
CA VAL A 82 -11.27 6.06 10.99
C VAL A 82 -12.29 5.31 11.85
N PRO A 83 -13.51 5.87 12.04
CA PRO A 83 -14.54 5.26 12.88
C PRO A 83 -15.01 3.91 12.32
N PHE A 84 -15.39 3.00 13.21
CA PHE A 84 -16.06 1.77 12.82
C PHE A 84 -17.52 2.02 12.48
N GLY A 85 -18.02 1.36 11.45
CA GLY A 85 -19.43 1.49 11.01
C GLY A 85 -19.72 2.72 10.17
N GLU A 86 -18.72 3.52 9.83
CA GLU A 86 -18.84 4.68 8.94
C GLU A 86 -18.05 4.49 7.65
N VAL A 87 -18.58 4.97 6.53
CA VAL A 87 -17.89 4.89 5.25
C VAL A 87 -16.65 5.79 5.26
N TRP A 88 -15.52 5.19 4.90
CA TRP A 88 -14.24 5.88 4.82
C TRP A 88 -13.72 5.90 3.37
N ARG A 89 -13.20 7.05 2.96
CA ARG A 89 -12.65 7.30 1.60
C ARG A 89 -11.41 6.47 1.25
N THR A 90 -10.99 5.54 2.10
CA THR A 90 -9.85 4.64 1.88
C THR A 90 -8.56 5.41 1.57
N GLY A 91 -8.35 6.50 2.30
CA GLY A 91 -7.22 7.41 2.11
C GLY A 91 -7.46 8.77 2.74
N ALA A 92 -6.94 9.81 2.10
CA ALA A 92 -7.10 11.21 2.49
C ALA A 92 -7.40 12.08 1.26
N ASN A 93 -7.83 13.35 1.49
CA ASN A 93 -8.06 14.36 0.45
C ASN A 93 -9.11 13.89 -0.59
N PRO A 94 -8.88 13.92 -1.92
CA PRO A 94 -9.81 13.35 -2.89
C PRO A 94 -10.07 11.88 -2.64
N SER A 95 -11.18 11.37 -3.14
CA SER A 95 -11.55 9.96 -3.07
C SER A 95 -10.52 9.07 -3.77
N THR A 96 -10.32 7.88 -3.22
CA THR A 96 -9.47 6.86 -3.85
C THR A 96 -10.13 6.34 -5.11
N THR A 97 -9.41 6.38 -6.23
CA THR A 97 -9.94 6.07 -7.55
C THR A 97 -9.25 4.86 -8.14
N ILE A 98 -10.04 3.91 -8.68
CA ILE A 98 -9.56 2.80 -9.51
C ILE A 98 -9.90 3.07 -10.96
N VAL A 99 -8.92 2.89 -11.85
CA VAL A 99 -9.07 2.97 -13.31
C VAL A 99 -8.70 1.62 -13.89
N SER A 100 -9.61 0.97 -14.59
CA SER A 100 -9.38 -0.34 -15.19
C SER A 100 -9.65 -0.34 -16.69
N GLU A 101 -8.72 -0.84 -17.48
CA GLU A 101 -8.89 -1.06 -18.93
C GLU A 101 -9.70 -2.32 -19.26
N VAL A 102 -10.06 -3.13 -18.26
CA VAL A 102 -10.82 -4.39 -18.43
C VAL A 102 -11.89 -4.50 -17.36
N PRO A 103 -12.98 -5.24 -17.60
CA PRO A 103 -13.88 -5.63 -16.53
C PRO A 103 -13.16 -6.46 -15.46
N LEU A 104 -13.49 -6.23 -14.20
CA LEU A 104 -12.87 -6.89 -13.06
C LEU A 104 -13.90 -7.67 -12.24
N LYS A 105 -13.44 -8.77 -11.66
CA LYS A 105 -14.07 -9.38 -10.49
C LYS A 105 -13.29 -8.91 -9.27
N ILE A 106 -13.90 -8.10 -8.41
CA ILE A 106 -13.31 -7.65 -7.14
C ILE A 106 -14.09 -8.32 -6.00
N GLY A 107 -13.49 -9.31 -5.35
CA GLY A 107 -14.20 -10.16 -4.41
C GLY A 107 -15.43 -10.81 -5.05
N THR A 108 -16.61 -10.40 -4.61
CA THR A 108 -17.89 -10.89 -5.15
C THR A 108 -18.51 -9.99 -6.23
N LEU A 109 -17.91 -8.80 -6.47
CA LEU A 109 -18.47 -7.79 -7.38
C LEU A 109 -17.95 -7.95 -8.81
N ASP A 110 -18.86 -7.79 -9.76
CA ASP A 110 -18.53 -7.57 -11.16
C ASP A 110 -18.44 -6.06 -11.42
N VAL A 111 -17.24 -5.58 -11.76
CA VAL A 111 -16.92 -4.16 -11.92
C VAL A 111 -16.60 -3.91 -13.40
N PRO A 112 -17.38 -3.12 -14.12
CA PRO A 112 -17.10 -2.77 -15.51
C PRO A 112 -15.73 -2.11 -15.68
N ALA A 113 -15.15 -2.22 -16.88
CA ALA A 113 -14.01 -1.40 -17.26
C ALA A 113 -14.37 0.09 -17.14
N GLY A 114 -13.42 0.89 -16.72
CA GLY A 114 -13.65 2.34 -16.54
C GLY A 114 -13.06 2.87 -15.25
N THR A 115 -13.62 3.97 -14.78
CA THR A 115 -13.18 4.67 -13.57
C THR A 115 -14.25 4.56 -12.49
N HIS A 116 -13.83 4.15 -11.29
CA HIS A 116 -14.70 4.01 -10.12
C HIS A 116 -14.01 4.57 -8.89
N THR A 117 -14.79 4.91 -7.87
CA THR A 117 -14.27 5.29 -6.55
C THR A 117 -14.28 4.09 -5.61
N LEU A 118 -13.22 3.96 -4.82
CA LEU A 118 -13.12 2.96 -3.75
C LEU A 118 -13.34 3.62 -2.39
N TYR A 119 -14.33 3.12 -1.67
CA TYR A 119 -14.53 3.36 -0.26
C TYR A 119 -14.40 2.06 0.53
N THR A 120 -14.23 2.18 1.82
CA THR A 120 -14.35 1.04 2.74
C THR A 120 -15.33 1.35 3.86
N LEU A 121 -15.97 0.32 4.38
CA LEU A 121 -16.77 0.37 5.60
C LEU A 121 -16.04 -0.42 6.67
N PRO A 122 -15.26 0.25 7.53
CA PRO A 122 -14.51 -0.39 8.59
C PRO A 122 -15.43 -1.06 9.60
N SER A 123 -15.10 -2.28 9.99
CA SER A 123 -15.80 -3.02 11.04
C SER A 123 -14.97 -3.08 12.31
N ALA A 124 -15.63 -3.32 13.45
CA ALA A 124 -14.94 -3.57 14.71
C ALA A 124 -13.99 -4.77 14.60
N PRO A 125 -12.96 -4.86 15.44
CA PRO A 125 -11.99 -5.95 15.40
C PRO A 125 -12.67 -7.34 15.41
N GLY A 126 -12.17 -8.23 14.56
CA GLY A 126 -12.71 -9.60 14.38
C GLY A 126 -13.90 -9.70 13.42
N LYS A 127 -14.30 -8.61 12.79
CA LYS A 127 -15.31 -8.62 11.72
C LYS A 127 -14.68 -8.14 10.42
N PRO A 128 -15.03 -8.72 9.25
CA PRO A 128 -14.51 -8.29 7.96
C PRO A 128 -14.97 -6.86 7.65
N TRP A 129 -14.10 -6.07 7.06
CA TRP A 129 -14.46 -4.82 6.43
C TRP A 129 -15.20 -5.08 5.13
N LEU A 130 -15.88 -4.05 4.63
CA LEU A 130 -16.45 -4.10 3.29
C LEU A 130 -15.69 -3.11 2.40
N LEU A 131 -15.22 -3.58 1.24
CA LEU A 131 -14.84 -2.72 0.14
C LEU A 131 -16.12 -2.30 -0.61
N ILE A 132 -16.21 -1.03 -0.93
CA ILE A 132 -17.32 -0.43 -1.68
C ILE A 132 -16.76 0.09 -3.00
N VAL A 133 -17.36 -0.32 -4.10
CA VAL A 133 -17.11 0.25 -5.42
C VAL A 133 -18.26 1.19 -5.76
N ASN A 134 -17.95 2.45 -6.04
CA ASN A 134 -18.95 3.50 -6.30
C ASN A 134 -18.73 4.09 -7.70
N ASN A 135 -19.81 4.39 -8.41
CA ASN A 135 -19.78 4.89 -9.78
C ASN A 135 -19.51 6.39 -9.87
N GLU A 136 -19.72 7.14 -8.79
CA GLU A 136 -19.36 8.56 -8.77
C GLU A 136 -17.84 8.73 -8.72
N THR A 137 -17.31 9.68 -9.47
CA THR A 137 -15.86 9.91 -9.61
C THR A 137 -15.53 11.39 -9.58
N GLY A 138 -14.30 11.71 -9.11
CA GLY A 138 -13.80 13.10 -9.09
C GLY A 138 -14.25 13.94 -7.91
N GLN A 139 -15.04 13.38 -6.98
CA GLN A 139 -15.51 14.07 -5.78
C GLN A 139 -14.42 14.12 -4.68
N TRP A 140 -14.61 15.04 -3.74
CA TRP A 140 -13.83 15.06 -2.53
C TRP A 140 -14.15 13.84 -1.68
N GLY A 141 -13.15 13.23 -1.05
CA GLY A 141 -13.28 11.92 -0.40
C GLY A 141 -14.31 11.83 0.74
N THR A 142 -14.74 12.95 1.31
CA THR A 142 -15.83 12.99 2.31
C THR A 142 -17.23 13.11 1.71
N VAL A 143 -17.32 13.29 0.39
CA VAL A 143 -18.60 13.25 -0.34
C VAL A 143 -18.86 11.79 -0.71
N TYR A 144 -19.98 11.25 -0.23
CA TYR A 144 -20.37 9.87 -0.48
C TYR A 144 -21.86 9.78 -0.72
N HIS A 145 -22.24 9.21 -1.85
CA HIS A 145 -23.61 8.97 -2.25
C HIS A 145 -23.82 7.45 -2.40
N GLN A 146 -24.52 6.86 -1.44
CA GLN A 146 -24.71 5.41 -1.37
C GLN A 146 -25.50 4.87 -2.57
N GLU A 147 -26.39 5.67 -3.15
CA GLU A 147 -27.17 5.33 -4.34
C GLU A 147 -26.30 5.14 -5.58
N GLN A 148 -25.06 5.60 -5.55
CA GLN A 148 -24.06 5.39 -6.60
C GLN A 148 -23.19 4.14 -6.36
N ASP A 149 -23.41 3.39 -5.27
CA ASP A 149 -22.68 2.14 -5.04
C ASP A 149 -23.01 1.14 -6.16
N LEU A 150 -21.98 0.68 -6.86
CA LEU A 150 -22.09 -0.51 -7.70
C LEU A 150 -22.28 -1.75 -6.83
N GLY A 151 -21.65 -1.78 -5.68
CA GLY A 151 -21.83 -2.85 -4.70
C GLY A 151 -20.77 -2.83 -3.60
N ARG A 152 -20.91 -3.81 -2.71
CA ARG A 152 -20.02 -4.02 -1.55
C ARG A 152 -19.57 -5.46 -1.48
N THR A 153 -18.30 -5.69 -1.15
CA THR A 153 -17.72 -7.04 -1.01
C THR A 153 -16.92 -7.14 0.28
N PRO A 154 -17.00 -8.27 1.00
CA PRO A 154 -16.19 -8.47 2.19
C PRO A 154 -14.71 -8.55 1.86
N MET A 155 -13.88 -8.02 2.76
CA MET A 155 -12.44 -8.10 2.74
C MET A 155 -11.94 -9.14 3.74
N THR A 156 -10.69 -9.56 3.61
CA THR A 156 -10.03 -10.45 4.56
C THR A 156 -9.07 -9.62 5.41
N ALA A 157 -9.31 -9.61 6.73
CA ALA A 157 -8.47 -8.92 7.68
C ALA A 157 -7.27 -9.76 8.11
N SER A 158 -6.11 -9.16 8.19
CA SER A 158 -4.93 -9.71 8.86
C SER A 158 -4.20 -8.63 9.66
N THR A 159 -3.31 -9.06 10.55
CA THR A 159 -2.53 -8.14 11.39
C THR A 159 -1.11 -8.08 10.88
N LEU A 160 -0.61 -6.87 10.64
CA LEU A 160 0.79 -6.66 10.28
C LEU A 160 1.69 -6.94 11.48
N PRO A 161 2.86 -7.58 11.27
CA PRO A 161 3.83 -7.84 12.34
C PRO A 161 4.44 -6.55 12.90
N THR A 162 4.44 -5.48 12.12
CA THR A 162 4.96 -4.17 12.50
C THR A 162 3.97 -3.09 12.06
N SER A 163 3.73 -2.11 12.95
CA SER A 163 2.85 -0.98 12.66
C SER A 163 3.38 -0.17 11.48
N GLN A 164 2.52 0.05 10.49
CA GLN A 164 2.84 0.82 9.29
C GLN A 164 2.45 2.29 9.49
N GLU A 165 3.43 3.18 9.45
CA GLU A 165 3.23 4.62 9.68
C GLU A 165 2.38 5.27 8.59
N ARG A 166 2.68 4.98 7.31
CA ARG A 166 1.97 5.55 6.16
C ARG A 166 1.08 4.51 5.52
N MET A 167 -0.18 4.88 5.29
CA MET A 167 -1.11 4.02 4.55
C MET A 167 -0.55 3.65 3.18
N SER A 168 -0.78 2.42 2.76
CA SER A 168 -0.49 1.95 1.41
C SER A 168 -1.64 1.13 0.83
N ILE A 169 -1.78 1.23 -0.48
CA ILE A 169 -2.62 0.33 -1.28
C ILE A 169 -1.66 -0.37 -2.25
N THR A 170 -1.60 -1.70 -2.19
CA THR A 170 -0.62 -2.50 -2.94
C THR A 170 -1.25 -3.71 -3.59
N TRP A 171 -0.60 -4.22 -4.62
CA TRP A 171 -0.97 -5.46 -5.30
C TRP A 171 -0.02 -6.58 -4.88
N GLU A 172 -0.57 -7.71 -4.50
CA GLU A 172 0.17 -8.93 -4.16
C GLU A 172 -0.29 -10.14 -5.00
N LYS A 173 0.27 -11.32 -4.73
CA LYS A 173 -0.02 -12.56 -5.45
C LYS A 173 0.04 -12.37 -6.99
N LYS A 174 1.12 -11.72 -7.46
CA LYS A 174 1.31 -11.36 -8.89
C LYS A 174 0.21 -10.45 -9.44
N GLY A 175 -0.32 -9.57 -8.58
CA GLY A 175 -1.31 -8.57 -8.96
C GLY A 175 -2.76 -9.00 -8.87
N THR A 176 -3.05 -10.16 -8.29
CA THR A 176 -4.42 -10.69 -8.15
C THR A 176 -5.03 -10.51 -6.76
N GLU A 177 -4.38 -9.78 -5.89
CA GLU A 177 -4.88 -9.45 -4.57
C GLU A 177 -4.56 -8.00 -4.24
N LEU A 178 -5.58 -7.25 -3.90
CA LEU A 178 -5.47 -5.85 -3.49
C LEU A 178 -5.39 -5.79 -1.97
N HIS A 179 -4.40 -5.08 -1.43
CA HIS A 179 -4.17 -4.88 -0.01
C HIS A 179 -4.27 -3.41 0.36
N ILE A 180 -4.93 -3.12 1.48
CA ILE A 180 -5.00 -1.81 2.12
C ILE A 180 -4.38 -1.95 3.49
N ARG A 181 -3.23 -1.26 3.71
CA ARG A 181 -2.43 -1.39 4.92
C ARG A 181 -2.25 -0.06 5.61
N TRP A 182 -2.50 -0.05 6.90
CA TRP A 182 -2.19 1.09 7.75
C TRP A 182 -2.19 0.67 9.22
N ASP A 183 -1.32 1.27 10.03
CA ASP A 183 -1.11 0.86 11.42
C ASP A 183 -0.79 -0.65 11.49
N ASN A 184 -1.53 -1.42 12.25
CA ASN A 184 -1.37 -2.87 12.37
C ASN A 184 -2.33 -3.67 11.47
N LEU A 185 -3.08 -3.01 10.61
CA LEU A 185 -4.12 -3.65 9.81
C LEU A 185 -3.67 -3.85 8.36
N ASP A 186 -4.01 -5.01 7.82
CA ASP A 186 -3.95 -5.37 6.42
C ASP A 186 -5.30 -5.96 6.00
N GLU A 187 -6.06 -5.21 5.22
CA GLU A 187 -7.31 -5.66 4.62
C GLU A 187 -7.08 -6.01 3.17
N SER A 188 -7.47 -7.20 2.75
CA SER A 188 -7.24 -7.67 1.39
C SER A 188 -8.51 -8.17 0.70
N VAL A 189 -8.51 -8.09 -0.63
CA VAL A 189 -9.57 -8.62 -1.48
C VAL A 189 -8.99 -9.20 -2.76
N PRO A 190 -9.46 -10.39 -3.22
CA PRO A 190 -9.02 -10.96 -4.49
C PRO A 190 -9.56 -10.14 -5.67
N VAL A 191 -8.74 -10.02 -6.72
CA VAL A 191 -9.08 -9.32 -7.95
C VAL A 191 -8.66 -10.17 -9.15
N SER A 192 -9.52 -10.27 -10.14
CA SER A 192 -9.20 -10.92 -11.43
C SER A 192 -9.84 -10.14 -12.58
N ALA A 193 -9.27 -10.24 -13.77
CA ALA A 193 -9.95 -9.82 -14.99
C ALA A 193 -11.07 -10.80 -15.33
N GLN A 194 -12.12 -10.29 -15.96
CA GLN A 194 -13.23 -11.08 -16.53
C GLN A 194 -13.06 -11.26 -18.04
#